data_8637609b54997911c86041824647fef0
#
_entry.id   8637609b54997911c86041824647fef0
#
_cell.length_a   1.000
_cell.length_b   1.000
_cell.length_c   1.000
_cell.angle_alpha   90.00
_cell.angle_beta   90.00
_cell.angle_gamma   90.00
#
_symmetry.space_group_name_H-M   'P 1'
#
loop_
_entity.id
_entity.type
_entity.pdbx_description
1 polymer ?
#
loop_
_entity_poly.entity_id
_entity_poly.type
_entity_poly.pdbx_seq_one_letter_code
_entity_poly.pdbx_strand_id
1 'polypeptide(L)'
;MKREVIMSRTYVITGSASGIGAATSSALKKAGHTVIGVDIHNADVDVDLSTALGRHDGAAKVIELSKGKIDAVIACAGLAHPTAQTVSVNYFGVTEFLFALLPTLTKSDSPRVAITSSVASVMPNSPELVDAMCADDEAKAVAIAQVLSMLAGELKI
;
A
#
# COMPACT_ATOMS: atom_id res chain seq x y z
N MET A 1 -25.09 18.17 -25.33
CA MET A 1 -23.89 17.53 -24.70
C MET A 1 -24.33 16.19 -24.11
N LYS A 2 -23.93 15.07 -24.70
CA LYS A 2 -24.16 13.74 -24.14
C LYS A 2 -23.31 13.63 -22.88
N ARG A 3 -23.91 13.48 -21.69
CA ARG A 3 -23.18 13.08 -20.50
C ARG A 3 -22.65 11.67 -20.77
N GLU A 4 -21.33 11.55 -20.89
CA GLU A 4 -20.70 10.23 -20.82
C GLU A 4 -21.12 9.60 -19.47
N VAL A 5 -21.75 8.45 -19.56
CA VAL A 5 -22.07 7.66 -18.36
C VAL A 5 -20.75 7.06 -17.89
N ILE A 6 -20.07 7.75 -16.99
CA ILE A 6 -18.89 7.19 -16.33
C ILE A 6 -19.37 6.01 -15.49
N MET A 7 -19.01 4.80 -15.90
CA MET A 7 -19.31 3.60 -15.12
C MET A 7 -18.58 3.71 -13.78
N SER A 8 -19.33 3.62 -12.68
CA SER A 8 -18.75 3.64 -11.34
C SER A 8 -17.83 2.43 -11.15
N ARG A 9 -16.61 2.67 -10.66
CA ARG A 9 -15.59 1.66 -10.36
C ARG A 9 -15.35 1.62 -8.86
N THR A 10 -14.89 0.49 -8.35
CA THR A 10 -14.50 0.31 -6.95
C THR A 10 -12.98 0.38 -6.83
N TYR A 11 -12.50 1.36 -6.08
CA TYR A 11 -11.09 1.59 -5.80
C TYR A 11 -10.77 1.23 -4.35
N VAL A 12 -9.64 0.58 -4.12
CA VAL A 12 -9.04 0.39 -2.81
C VAL A 12 -7.83 1.30 -2.71
N ILE A 13 -7.73 2.11 -1.66
CA ILE A 13 -6.63 3.08 -1.49
C ILE A 13 -6.00 2.88 -0.12
N THR A 14 -4.72 2.50 -0.06
CA THR A 14 -3.97 2.50 1.20
C THR A 14 -3.37 3.86 1.49
N GLY A 15 -3.17 4.22 2.77
CA GLY A 15 -2.76 5.57 3.16
C GLY A 15 -3.85 6.61 2.91
N SER A 16 -5.13 6.20 3.02
CA SER A 16 -6.29 6.99 2.58
C SER A 16 -6.68 8.13 3.51
N ALA A 17 -6.18 8.15 4.74
CA ALA A 17 -6.56 9.16 5.74
C ALA A 17 -5.77 10.46 5.62
N SER A 18 -4.64 10.49 4.88
CA SER A 18 -3.78 11.67 4.79
C SER A 18 -3.11 11.81 3.41
N GLY A 19 -2.46 12.95 3.17
CA GLY A 19 -1.57 13.17 2.04
C GLY A 19 -2.15 12.84 0.66
N ILE A 20 -1.37 12.12 -0.14
CA ILE A 20 -1.70 11.74 -1.52
C ILE A 20 -2.93 10.82 -1.54
N GLY A 21 -3.00 9.83 -0.63
CA GLY A 21 -4.12 8.89 -0.55
C GLY A 21 -5.45 9.57 -0.27
N ALA A 22 -5.49 10.50 0.70
CA ALA A 22 -6.70 11.28 1.02
C ALA A 22 -7.16 12.16 -0.14
N ALA A 23 -6.22 12.85 -0.80
CA ALA A 23 -6.53 13.68 -1.96
C ALA A 23 -7.08 12.84 -3.12
N THR A 24 -6.46 11.67 -3.39
CA THR A 24 -6.90 10.72 -4.41
C THR A 24 -8.30 10.16 -4.09
N SER A 25 -8.52 9.75 -2.83
CA SER A 25 -9.84 9.29 -2.35
C SER A 25 -10.93 10.33 -2.61
N SER A 26 -10.66 11.59 -2.23
CA SER A 26 -11.60 12.69 -2.43
C SER A 26 -11.90 12.92 -3.91
N ALA A 27 -10.89 12.91 -4.76
CA ALA A 27 -11.05 13.12 -6.20
C ALA A 27 -11.89 12.02 -6.85
N LEU A 28 -11.64 10.75 -6.51
CA LEU A 28 -12.38 9.60 -7.04
C LEU A 28 -13.83 9.56 -6.54
N LYS A 29 -14.07 9.86 -5.26
CA LYS A 29 -15.42 9.97 -4.70
C LYS A 29 -16.21 11.09 -5.40
N LYS A 30 -15.59 12.25 -5.65
CA LYS A 30 -16.20 13.36 -6.41
C LYS A 30 -16.51 13.01 -7.88
N ALA A 31 -15.72 12.13 -8.48
CA ALA A 31 -15.95 11.61 -9.83
C ALA A 31 -17.05 10.53 -9.89
N GLY A 32 -17.66 10.17 -8.77
CA GLY A 32 -18.77 9.20 -8.71
C GLY A 32 -18.31 7.74 -8.57
N HIS A 33 -17.08 7.50 -8.18
CA HIS A 33 -16.56 6.17 -7.92
C HIS A 33 -16.75 5.74 -6.47
N THR A 34 -16.78 4.43 -6.22
CA THR A 34 -16.70 3.85 -4.88
C THR A 34 -15.24 3.77 -4.45
N VAL A 35 -14.93 4.24 -3.24
CA VAL A 35 -13.58 4.16 -2.67
C VAL A 35 -13.67 3.49 -1.32
N ILE A 36 -12.87 2.45 -1.13
CA ILE A 36 -12.60 1.78 0.16
C ILE A 36 -11.22 2.23 0.61
N GLY A 37 -11.18 3.05 1.64
CA GLY A 37 -9.95 3.55 2.24
C GLY A 37 -9.40 2.56 3.25
N VAL A 38 -8.07 2.39 3.25
CA VAL A 38 -7.31 1.58 4.20
C VAL A 38 -6.24 2.45 4.82
N ASP A 39 -6.19 2.53 6.13
CA ASP A 39 -5.16 3.28 6.86
C ASP A 39 -5.01 2.70 8.28
N ILE A 40 -4.06 3.20 9.04
CA ILE A 40 -3.90 2.81 10.45
C ILE A 40 -5.01 3.39 11.33
N HIS A 41 -5.61 4.52 10.92
CA HIS A 41 -6.72 5.20 11.60
C HIS A 41 -7.55 6.00 10.61
N ASN A 42 -8.82 6.24 10.95
CA ASN A 42 -9.74 7.13 10.21
C ASN A 42 -9.98 6.73 8.75
N ALA A 43 -10.09 5.43 8.50
CA ALA A 43 -10.39 4.87 7.19
C ALA A 43 -11.62 3.95 7.24
N ASP A 44 -12.04 3.45 6.09
CA ASP A 44 -13.10 2.43 6.03
C ASP A 44 -12.62 1.10 6.63
N VAL A 45 -11.31 0.84 6.54
CA VAL A 45 -10.62 -0.30 7.12
C VAL A 45 -9.40 0.20 7.90
N ASP A 46 -9.50 0.22 9.22
CA ASP A 46 -8.39 0.57 10.11
C ASP A 46 -7.55 -0.69 10.37
N VAL A 47 -6.31 -0.69 9.86
CA VAL A 47 -5.34 -1.79 10.02
C VAL A 47 -3.91 -1.29 9.95
N ASP A 48 -3.01 -2.01 10.63
CA ASP A 48 -1.57 -1.77 10.56
C ASP A 48 -0.91 -2.69 9.51
N LEU A 49 -0.58 -2.11 8.36
CA LEU A 49 0.07 -2.82 7.25
C LEU A 49 1.54 -3.17 7.54
N SER A 50 2.13 -2.72 8.65
CA SER A 50 3.47 -3.14 9.06
C SER A 50 3.49 -4.58 9.59
N THR A 51 2.33 -5.19 9.85
CA THR A 51 2.22 -6.55 10.37
C THR A 51 1.57 -7.50 9.36
N ALA A 52 2.04 -8.75 9.31
CA ALA A 52 1.44 -9.78 8.45
C ALA A 52 -0.05 -9.99 8.76
N LEU A 53 -0.42 -9.99 10.05
CA LEU A 53 -1.82 -10.11 10.46
C LEU A 53 -2.66 -8.94 9.96
N GLY A 54 -2.16 -7.70 10.09
CA GLY A 54 -2.88 -6.51 9.62
C GLY A 54 -3.06 -6.52 8.09
N ARG A 55 -2.05 -6.98 7.34
CA ARG A 55 -2.15 -7.14 5.87
C ARG A 55 -3.23 -8.15 5.49
N HIS A 56 -3.24 -9.31 6.14
CA HIS A 56 -4.22 -10.37 5.89
C HIS A 56 -5.65 -9.92 6.28
N ASP A 57 -5.84 -9.45 7.51
CA ASP A 57 -7.14 -9.04 8.01
C ASP A 57 -7.68 -7.82 7.27
N GLY A 58 -6.81 -6.87 6.91
CA GLY A 58 -7.16 -5.73 6.10
C GLY A 58 -7.68 -6.13 4.72
N ALA A 59 -6.99 -7.06 4.05
CA ALA A 59 -7.41 -7.57 2.74
C ALA A 59 -8.76 -8.28 2.84
N ALA A 60 -8.97 -9.11 3.87
CA ALA A 60 -10.25 -9.80 4.10
C ALA A 60 -11.41 -8.81 4.28
N LYS A 61 -11.22 -7.76 5.11
CA LYS A 61 -12.22 -6.70 5.31
C LYS A 61 -12.52 -5.92 4.02
N VAL A 62 -11.50 -5.61 3.23
CA VAL A 62 -11.67 -4.94 1.93
C VAL A 62 -12.48 -5.81 0.98
N ILE A 63 -12.21 -7.10 0.90
CA ILE A 63 -12.97 -8.05 0.06
C ILE A 63 -14.44 -8.10 0.50
N GLU A 64 -14.70 -8.14 1.80
CA GLU A 64 -16.05 -8.10 2.36
C GLU A 64 -16.78 -6.80 2.00
N LEU A 65 -16.19 -5.63 2.28
CA LEU A 65 -16.79 -4.32 1.99
C LEU A 65 -17.02 -4.09 0.48
N SER A 66 -16.11 -4.59 -0.35
CA SER A 66 -16.23 -4.49 -1.81
C SER A 66 -17.27 -5.46 -2.39
N LYS A 67 -17.81 -6.37 -1.57
CA LYS A 67 -18.69 -7.46 -2.03
C LYS A 67 -18.04 -8.28 -3.14
N GLY A 68 -16.72 -8.45 -3.07
CA GLY A 68 -15.92 -9.17 -4.05
C GLY A 68 -15.74 -8.46 -5.41
N LYS A 69 -15.95 -7.14 -5.47
CA LYS A 69 -15.76 -6.33 -6.68
C LYS A 69 -14.74 -5.22 -6.42
N ILE A 70 -13.54 -5.41 -6.93
CA ILE A 70 -12.44 -4.43 -6.88
C ILE A 70 -11.98 -4.18 -8.32
N ASP A 71 -11.99 -2.93 -8.76
CA ASP A 71 -11.56 -2.55 -10.11
C ASP A 71 -10.15 -1.96 -10.13
N ALA A 72 -9.71 -1.39 -9.02
CA ALA A 72 -8.35 -0.85 -8.92
C ALA A 72 -7.85 -0.82 -7.46
N VAL A 73 -6.54 -0.96 -7.31
CA VAL A 73 -5.83 -0.77 -6.04
C VAL A 73 -4.80 0.35 -6.23
N ILE A 74 -4.80 1.31 -5.31
CA ILE A 74 -3.85 2.43 -5.28
C ILE A 74 -3.10 2.36 -3.95
N ALA A 75 -1.83 1.98 -3.99
CA ALA A 75 -0.99 1.86 -2.82
C ALA A 75 -0.27 3.19 -2.55
N CYS A 76 -0.75 3.94 -1.55
CA CYS A 76 -0.17 5.21 -1.11
C CYS A 76 0.34 5.16 0.34
N ALA A 77 0.02 4.10 1.10
CA ALA A 77 0.58 3.94 2.45
C ALA A 77 2.10 3.86 2.38
N GLY A 78 2.79 4.61 3.22
CA GLY A 78 4.23 4.62 3.25
C GLY A 78 4.78 5.48 4.37
N LEU A 79 5.99 5.15 4.83
CA LEU A 79 6.76 5.88 5.81
C LEU A 79 8.00 6.47 5.17
N ALA A 80 8.43 7.65 5.65
CA ALA A 80 9.62 8.35 5.15
C ALA A 80 10.81 8.31 6.15
N HIS A 81 10.68 7.55 7.24
CA HIS A 81 11.71 7.46 8.27
C HIS A 81 12.67 6.29 8.00
N PRO A 82 13.98 6.42 8.27
CA PRO A 82 14.97 5.34 8.09
C PRO A 82 14.86 4.33 9.24
N THR A 83 13.76 3.60 9.30
CA THR A 83 13.49 2.58 10.33
C THR A 83 13.16 1.25 9.65
N ALA A 84 13.33 0.15 10.37
CA ALA A 84 12.93 -1.17 9.91
C ALA A 84 11.43 -1.25 9.56
N GLN A 85 10.58 -0.52 10.30
CA GLN A 85 9.15 -0.44 10.01
C GLN A 85 8.85 0.10 8.61
N THR A 86 9.72 0.97 8.08
CA THR A 86 9.58 1.47 6.69
C THR A 86 9.63 0.33 5.67
N VAL A 87 10.47 -0.67 5.89
CA VAL A 87 10.52 -1.87 5.03
C VAL A 87 9.22 -2.66 5.12
N SER A 88 8.73 -2.89 6.34
CA SER A 88 7.47 -3.62 6.55
C SER A 88 6.26 -2.92 5.92
N VAL A 89 6.17 -1.59 5.99
CA VAL A 89 5.06 -0.83 5.40
C VAL A 89 5.22 -0.64 3.90
N ASN A 90 6.40 -0.16 3.45
CA ASN A 90 6.57 0.31 2.07
C ASN A 90 6.79 -0.83 1.08
N TYR A 91 7.28 -1.98 1.52
CA TYR A 91 7.48 -3.15 0.66
C TYR A 91 6.46 -4.25 0.97
N PHE A 92 6.54 -4.87 2.14
CA PHE A 92 5.64 -6.00 2.49
C PHE A 92 4.18 -5.55 2.64
N GLY A 93 3.94 -4.35 3.19
CA GLY A 93 2.62 -3.73 3.27
C GLY A 93 1.98 -3.49 1.90
N VAL A 94 2.77 -3.31 0.85
CA VAL A 94 2.28 -3.18 -0.53
C VAL A 94 2.15 -4.55 -1.18
N THR A 95 3.21 -5.36 -1.18
CA THR A 95 3.26 -6.62 -1.94
C THR A 95 2.27 -7.64 -1.42
N GLU A 96 2.32 -7.98 -0.12
CA GLU A 96 1.42 -8.99 0.46
C GLU A 96 -0.04 -8.54 0.44
N PHE A 97 -0.32 -7.27 0.78
CA PHE A 97 -1.69 -6.75 0.73
C PHE A 97 -2.26 -6.80 -0.69
N LEU A 98 -1.45 -6.41 -1.69
CA LEU A 98 -1.85 -6.47 -3.10
C LEU A 98 -2.07 -7.92 -3.56
N PHE A 99 -1.15 -8.84 -3.21
CA PHE A 99 -1.31 -10.26 -3.56
C PHE A 99 -2.55 -10.88 -2.92
N ALA A 100 -2.89 -10.51 -1.68
CA ALA A 100 -4.13 -10.96 -1.04
C ALA A 100 -5.39 -10.47 -1.75
N LEU A 101 -5.37 -9.27 -2.37
CA LEU A 101 -6.49 -8.72 -3.14
C LEU A 101 -6.52 -9.21 -4.60
N LEU A 102 -5.43 -9.75 -5.11
CA LEU A 102 -5.26 -10.11 -6.53
C LEU A 102 -6.36 -11.04 -7.06
N PRO A 103 -6.79 -12.11 -6.35
CA PRO A 103 -7.86 -12.99 -6.81
C PRO A 103 -9.22 -12.28 -7.00
N THR A 104 -9.44 -11.16 -6.27
CA THR A 104 -10.66 -10.36 -6.41
C THR A 104 -10.49 -9.29 -7.49
N LEU A 105 -9.33 -8.67 -7.56
CA LEU A 105 -9.01 -7.65 -8.55
C LEU A 105 -9.04 -8.22 -9.99
N THR A 106 -8.56 -9.43 -10.20
CA THR A 106 -8.55 -10.09 -11.52
C THR A 106 -9.92 -10.44 -12.06
N LYS A 107 -10.98 -10.35 -11.24
CA LYS A 107 -12.38 -10.51 -11.70
C LYS A 107 -12.93 -9.25 -12.36
N SER A 108 -12.24 -8.12 -12.29
CA SER A 108 -12.65 -6.88 -12.98
C SER A 108 -12.38 -7.02 -14.48
N ASP A 109 -13.27 -6.45 -15.30
CA ASP A 109 -13.08 -6.37 -16.76
C ASP A 109 -11.87 -5.52 -17.18
N SER A 110 -11.42 -4.62 -16.27
CA SER A 110 -10.31 -3.72 -16.54
C SER A 110 -9.53 -3.42 -15.25
N PRO A 111 -8.82 -4.43 -14.68
CA PRO A 111 -8.10 -4.26 -13.42
C PRO A 111 -6.94 -3.29 -13.57
N ARG A 112 -6.68 -2.51 -12.51
CA ARG A 112 -5.57 -1.54 -12.47
C ARG A 112 -4.90 -1.58 -11.10
N VAL A 113 -3.59 -1.35 -11.11
CA VAL A 113 -2.79 -1.12 -9.91
C VAL A 113 -1.94 0.11 -10.13
N ALA A 114 -1.91 0.99 -9.14
CA ALA A 114 -0.97 2.11 -9.07
C ALA A 114 -0.24 2.06 -7.73
N ILE A 115 1.07 2.23 -7.75
CA ILE A 115 1.91 2.21 -6.56
C ILE A 115 2.67 3.53 -6.51
N THR A 116 2.58 4.23 -5.38
CA THR A 116 3.37 5.44 -5.15
C THR A 116 4.82 5.04 -4.93
N SER A 117 5.71 5.56 -5.77
CA SER A 117 7.16 5.39 -5.65
C SER A 117 7.81 6.72 -5.20
N SER A 118 9.11 6.70 -4.98
CA SER A 118 9.90 7.84 -4.52
C SER A 118 11.20 7.94 -5.32
N VAL A 119 11.76 9.15 -5.38
CA VAL A 119 13.13 9.39 -5.89
C VAL A 119 14.17 8.54 -5.13
N ALA A 120 13.88 8.15 -3.90
CA ALA A 120 14.73 7.25 -3.12
C ALA A 120 14.98 5.89 -3.82
N SER A 121 14.09 5.46 -4.73
CA SER A 121 14.26 4.22 -5.50
C SER A 121 15.48 4.23 -6.45
N VAL A 122 16.01 5.42 -6.78
CA VAL A 122 17.20 5.58 -7.64
C VAL A 122 18.43 6.01 -6.86
N MET A 123 18.35 6.08 -5.52
CA MET A 123 19.48 6.36 -4.63
C MET A 123 20.24 5.06 -4.30
N PRO A 124 21.52 5.16 -3.83
CA PRO A 124 22.24 4.01 -3.35
C PRO A 124 21.45 3.23 -2.29
N ASN A 125 21.47 1.91 -2.38
CA ASN A 125 20.75 1.01 -1.48
C ASN A 125 21.69 -0.13 -1.01
N SER A 126 21.22 -0.93 -0.05
CA SER A 126 21.90 -2.17 0.35
C SER A 126 21.42 -3.32 -0.53
N PRO A 127 22.31 -3.93 -1.33
CA PRO A 127 21.96 -5.11 -2.14
C PRO A 127 21.36 -6.25 -1.30
N GLU A 128 21.94 -6.49 -0.10
CA GLU A 128 21.43 -7.56 0.77
C GLU A 128 20.01 -7.31 1.27
N LEU A 129 19.65 -6.03 1.51
CA LEU A 129 18.29 -5.67 1.87
C LEU A 129 17.33 -5.91 0.70
N VAL A 130 17.72 -5.49 -0.50
CA VAL A 130 16.93 -5.69 -1.72
C VAL A 130 16.75 -7.19 -2.00
N ASP A 131 17.81 -7.99 -1.89
CA ASP A 131 17.76 -9.44 -2.08
C ASP A 131 16.81 -10.11 -1.07
N ALA A 132 16.83 -9.71 0.20
CA ALA A 132 15.92 -10.23 1.21
C ALA A 132 14.46 -9.87 0.91
N MET A 133 14.19 -8.63 0.50
CA MET A 133 12.83 -8.20 0.09
C MET A 133 12.35 -8.99 -1.14
N CYS A 134 13.19 -9.14 -2.17
CA CYS A 134 12.85 -9.91 -3.38
C CYS A 134 12.67 -11.41 -3.11
N ALA A 135 13.32 -11.94 -2.06
CA ALA A 135 13.13 -13.31 -1.61
C ALA A 135 11.91 -13.50 -0.69
N ASP A 136 11.12 -12.46 -0.45
CA ASP A 136 9.96 -12.44 0.45
C ASP A 136 10.33 -12.83 1.91
N ASP A 137 11.58 -12.54 2.31
CA ASP A 137 12.11 -12.81 3.66
C ASP A 137 12.02 -11.53 4.52
N GLU A 138 10.81 -11.24 5.02
CA GLU A 138 10.58 -10.05 5.84
C GLU A 138 11.44 -10.03 7.11
N ALA A 139 11.63 -11.18 7.76
CA ALA A 139 12.42 -11.25 8.99
C ALA A 139 13.87 -10.82 8.75
N LYS A 140 14.48 -11.33 7.67
CA LYS A 140 15.83 -10.95 7.26
C LYS A 140 15.90 -9.49 6.81
N ALA A 141 14.96 -9.03 6.01
CA ALA A 141 14.89 -7.65 5.54
C ALA A 141 14.80 -6.65 6.70
N VAL A 142 13.93 -6.92 7.67
CA VAL A 142 13.77 -6.11 8.89
C VAL A 142 15.05 -6.11 9.73
N ALA A 143 15.69 -7.26 9.92
CA ALA A 143 16.96 -7.34 10.67
C ALA A 143 18.08 -6.52 10.00
N ILE A 144 18.22 -6.59 8.68
CA ILE A 144 19.18 -5.77 7.93
C ILE A 144 18.86 -4.28 8.07
N ALA A 145 17.57 -3.90 7.91
CA ALA A 145 17.13 -2.51 8.03
C ALA A 145 17.37 -1.94 9.44
N GLN A 146 17.24 -2.75 10.49
CA GLN A 146 17.57 -2.35 11.86
C GLN A 146 19.05 -1.99 12.00
N VAL A 147 19.95 -2.83 11.49
CA VAL A 147 21.39 -2.56 11.52
C VAL A 147 21.72 -1.28 10.74
N LEU A 148 21.19 -1.12 9.54
CA LEU A 148 21.42 0.08 8.73
C LEU A 148 20.90 1.36 9.41
N SER A 149 19.75 1.29 10.08
CA SER A 149 19.18 2.40 10.84
C SER A 149 20.07 2.81 12.03
N MET A 150 20.64 1.82 12.76
CA MET A 150 21.58 2.09 13.86
C MET A 150 22.84 2.78 13.36
N LEU A 151 23.45 2.27 12.29
CA LEU A 151 24.64 2.86 11.68
C LEU A 151 24.41 4.29 11.18
N ALA A 152 23.27 4.55 10.57
CA ALA A 152 22.87 5.90 10.13
C ALA A 152 22.66 6.87 11.31
N GLY A 153 22.17 6.37 12.46
CA GLY A 153 22.02 7.15 13.68
C GLY A 153 23.34 7.48 14.40
N GLU A 154 24.36 6.63 14.23
CA GLU A 154 25.72 6.85 14.77
C GLU A 154 26.53 7.85 13.92
N LEU A 155 26.29 7.87 12.61
CA LEU A 155 26.85 8.86 11.68
C LEU A 155 26.02 10.16 11.77
N LYS A 156 26.09 10.89 12.87
CA LYS A 156 25.48 12.23 12.98
C LYS A 156 25.99 13.13 11.85
N ILE A 157 25.30 13.10 10.73
CA ILE A 157 25.41 14.10 9.66
C ILE A 157 24.18 15.01 9.74
#